data_7f51c5d6a5608f5ee6cf5b784ecd3879
#
_entry.id   7f51c5d6a5608f5ee6cf5b784ecd3879
#
_cell.length_a   1.000
_cell.length_b   1.000
_cell.length_c   1.000
_cell.angle_alpha   90.00
_cell.angle_beta   90.00
_cell.angle_gamma   90.00
#
_symmetry.space_group_name_H-M   'P 1'
#
loop_
_entity.id
_entity.type
_entity.pdbx_description
1 polymer ?
#
loop_
_entity_poly.entity_id
_entity_poly.type
_entity_poly.pdbx_seq_one_letter_code
_entity_poly.pdbx_strand_id
1 'polypeptide(L)'
;MDEFGIIGKIFFMFFFFILSIIIAFFVRKRVIRKILLGELDESEKNLAPLDFFHNISEKAIKPFYYAALLFLIVDALFILIGVYIEYVKEMDFMEKYSDFPISPVLLILSPFMIPITLWCIVFSLFLIIFFIKKRENKKISEIFNKLNKKDLPITKEDFFNSDRIIKNGALMNGDIKLGNRFLFSIYPAYVIPYSWVKDIKIDRISLRNGSIYSLNFIINRPFYSVRIFIDKEKSAEEIKNFILKK
;
A
#
# COMPACT_ATOMS: atom_id res chain seq x y z
N MET A 1 26.66 -30.45 -1.73
CA MET A 1 25.34 -29.80 -1.96
C MET A 1 25.42 -29.07 -3.29
N ASP A 2 24.58 -29.41 -4.26
CA ASP A 2 24.70 -28.83 -5.60
C ASP A 2 24.44 -27.32 -5.53
N GLU A 3 25.47 -26.50 -5.86
CA GLU A 3 25.35 -25.04 -5.92
C GLU A 3 24.15 -24.59 -6.77
N PHE A 4 23.83 -25.34 -7.80
CA PHE A 4 22.63 -25.16 -8.63
C PHE A 4 21.31 -25.25 -7.84
N GLY A 5 21.24 -26.11 -6.83
CA GLY A 5 20.06 -26.26 -5.98
C GLY A 5 19.80 -25.04 -5.08
N ILE A 6 20.85 -24.41 -4.57
CA ILE A 6 20.74 -23.22 -3.71
C ILE A 6 20.33 -22.01 -4.55
N ILE A 7 20.99 -21.79 -5.68
CA ILE A 7 20.67 -20.68 -6.61
C ILE A 7 19.22 -20.78 -7.08
N GLY A 8 18.76 -22.00 -7.43
CA GLY A 8 17.38 -22.21 -7.83
C GLY A 8 16.36 -21.87 -6.73
N LYS A 9 16.64 -22.23 -5.48
CA LYS A 9 15.77 -21.90 -4.32
C LYS A 9 15.71 -20.39 -4.06
N ILE A 10 16.85 -19.70 -4.11
CA ILE A 10 16.92 -18.24 -3.95
C ILE A 10 16.15 -17.54 -5.06
N PHE A 11 16.34 -17.96 -6.32
CA PHE A 11 15.63 -17.41 -7.46
C PHE A 11 14.12 -17.61 -7.33
N PHE A 12 13.66 -18.78 -6.89
CA PHE A 12 12.26 -19.07 -6.64
C PHE A 12 11.65 -18.15 -5.58
N MET A 13 12.36 -17.89 -4.47
CA MET A 13 11.90 -16.99 -3.41
C MET A 13 11.77 -15.54 -3.90
N PHE A 14 12.75 -15.03 -4.66
CA PHE A 14 12.65 -13.70 -5.28
C PHE A 14 11.51 -13.61 -6.27
N PHE A 15 11.34 -14.62 -7.10
CA PHE A 15 10.23 -14.68 -8.05
C PHE A 15 8.88 -14.67 -7.32
N PHE A 16 8.73 -15.48 -6.29
CA PHE A 16 7.52 -15.53 -5.47
C PHE A 16 7.24 -14.18 -4.78
N PHE A 17 8.27 -13.51 -4.28
CA PHE A 17 8.14 -12.18 -3.69
C PHE A 17 7.65 -11.14 -4.71
N ILE A 18 8.28 -11.06 -5.87
CA ILE A 18 7.88 -10.13 -6.94
C ILE A 18 6.44 -10.43 -7.39
N LEU A 19 6.11 -11.70 -7.61
CA LEU A 19 4.79 -12.12 -8.02
C LEU A 19 3.71 -11.73 -6.99
N SER A 20 3.98 -11.93 -5.71
CA SER A 20 3.04 -11.56 -4.64
C SER A 20 2.79 -10.05 -4.57
N ILE A 21 3.82 -9.21 -4.80
CA ILE A 21 3.67 -7.76 -4.90
C ILE A 21 2.82 -7.38 -6.12
N ILE A 22 3.08 -7.98 -7.28
CA ILE A 22 2.31 -7.71 -8.50
C ILE A 22 0.82 -8.05 -8.28
N ILE A 23 0.54 -9.23 -7.73
CA ILE A 23 -0.82 -9.66 -7.40
C ILE A 23 -1.47 -8.67 -6.42
N ALA A 24 -0.74 -8.26 -5.37
CA ALA A 24 -1.25 -7.29 -4.40
C ALA A 24 -1.64 -5.95 -5.05
N PHE A 25 -0.87 -5.46 -6.03
CA PHE A 25 -1.22 -4.26 -6.80
C PHE A 25 -2.52 -4.42 -7.58
N PHE A 26 -2.69 -5.54 -8.28
CA PHE A 26 -3.93 -5.81 -9.05
C PHE A 26 -5.14 -5.95 -8.13
N VAL A 27 -5.01 -6.71 -7.04
CA VAL A 27 -6.08 -6.88 -6.06
C VAL A 27 -6.46 -5.54 -5.44
N ARG A 28 -5.47 -4.74 -5.03
CA ARG A 28 -5.70 -3.40 -4.49
C ARG A 28 -6.47 -2.51 -5.46
N LYS A 29 -6.06 -2.46 -6.73
CA LYS A 29 -6.74 -1.65 -7.75
C LYS A 29 -8.20 -2.06 -7.89
N ARG A 30 -8.47 -3.37 -7.86
CA ARG A 30 -9.84 -3.90 -7.90
C ARG A 30 -10.63 -3.53 -6.65
N VAL A 31 -10.01 -3.61 -5.46
CA VAL A 31 -10.64 -3.23 -4.18
C VAL A 31 -10.99 -1.74 -4.18
N ILE A 32 -10.05 -0.86 -4.53
CA ILE A 32 -10.30 0.59 -4.60
C ILE A 32 -11.45 0.90 -5.56
N ARG A 33 -11.47 0.26 -6.73
CA ARG A 33 -12.54 0.47 -7.71
C ARG A 33 -13.90 0.04 -7.16
N LYS A 34 -14.01 -1.11 -6.49
CA LYS A 34 -15.25 -1.56 -5.83
C LYS A 34 -15.73 -0.56 -4.78
N ILE A 35 -14.80 -0.06 -3.95
CA ILE A 35 -15.11 0.95 -2.93
C ILE A 35 -15.68 2.21 -3.60
N LEU A 36 -15.04 2.73 -4.65
CA LEU A 36 -15.48 3.94 -5.35
C LEU A 36 -16.84 3.79 -6.04
N LEU A 37 -17.16 2.57 -6.51
CA LEU A 37 -18.46 2.24 -7.08
C LEU A 37 -19.55 2.04 -6.01
N GLY A 38 -19.21 2.08 -4.73
CA GLY A 38 -20.16 1.85 -3.64
C GLY A 38 -20.55 0.38 -3.46
N GLU A 39 -19.79 -0.56 -4.06
CA GLU A 39 -19.95 -2.00 -3.89
C GLU A 39 -19.38 -2.43 -2.53
N LEU A 40 -20.06 -2.04 -1.45
CA LEU A 40 -19.68 -2.28 -0.06
C LEU A 40 -20.78 -3.04 0.66
N ASP A 41 -20.41 -3.77 1.70
CA ASP A 41 -21.35 -4.50 2.54
C ASP A 41 -22.26 -3.52 3.31
N GLU A 42 -23.48 -3.94 3.63
CA GLU A 42 -24.46 -3.12 4.38
C GLU A 42 -23.91 -2.67 5.73
N SER A 43 -23.17 -3.54 6.44
CA SER A 43 -22.52 -3.22 7.71
C SER A 43 -21.52 -2.04 7.57
N GLU A 44 -20.84 -1.96 6.45
CA GLU A 44 -19.87 -0.90 6.16
C GLU A 44 -20.55 0.41 5.76
N LYS A 45 -21.63 0.29 4.99
CA LYS A 45 -22.45 1.45 4.62
C LYS A 45 -23.10 2.10 5.84
N ASN A 46 -23.33 1.36 6.93
CA ASN A 46 -23.95 1.87 8.16
C ASN A 46 -22.96 2.48 9.16
N LEU A 47 -21.64 2.40 8.93
CA LEU A 47 -20.63 3.01 9.79
C LEU A 47 -20.82 4.54 9.88
N ALA A 48 -20.41 5.12 11.02
CA ALA A 48 -20.29 6.57 11.14
C ALA A 48 -19.31 7.13 10.07
N PRO A 49 -19.48 8.38 9.61
CA PRO A 49 -18.68 8.90 8.50
C PRO A 49 -17.16 8.75 8.68
N LEU A 50 -16.63 9.05 9.86
CA LEU A 50 -15.20 8.91 10.15
C LEU A 50 -14.75 7.45 10.08
N ASP A 51 -15.50 6.55 10.72
CA ASP A 51 -15.20 5.11 10.75
C ASP A 51 -15.31 4.48 9.35
N PHE A 52 -16.28 4.96 8.55
CA PHE A 52 -16.42 4.59 7.15
C PHE A 52 -15.13 4.90 6.36
N PHE A 53 -14.63 6.15 6.43
CA PHE A 53 -13.43 6.54 5.69
C PHE A 53 -12.16 5.86 6.21
N HIS A 54 -12.06 5.58 7.51
CA HIS A 54 -11.00 4.74 8.07
C HIS A 54 -11.06 3.32 7.50
N ASN A 55 -12.23 2.70 7.51
CA ASN A 55 -12.43 1.34 7.03
C ASN A 55 -12.07 1.20 5.53
N ILE A 56 -12.53 2.10 4.66
CA ILE A 56 -12.20 2.04 3.23
C ILE A 56 -10.73 2.31 2.94
N SER A 57 -10.08 3.20 3.69
CA SER A 57 -8.64 3.43 3.61
C SER A 57 -7.86 2.17 4.03
N GLU A 58 -8.28 1.52 5.10
CA GLU A 58 -7.70 0.26 5.56
C GLU A 58 -7.85 -0.86 4.54
N LYS A 59 -9.06 -1.02 3.97
CA LYS A 59 -9.32 -2.00 2.91
C LYS A 59 -8.40 -1.83 1.71
N ALA A 60 -8.06 -0.60 1.34
CA ALA A 60 -7.16 -0.32 0.23
C ALA A 60 -5.71 -0.77 0.49
N ILE A 61 -5.29 -0.88 1.75
CA ILE A 61 -3.93 -1.28 2.14
C ILE A 61 -3.84 -2.80 2.42
N LYS A 62 -4.95 -3.44 2.82
CA LYS A 62 -5.00 -4.87 3.16
C LYS A 62 -4.32 -5.81 2.16
N PRO A 63 -4.45 -5.66 0.82
CA PRO A 63 -3.80 -6.55 -0.13
C PRO A 63 -2.27 -6.63 0.04
N PHE A 64 -1.61 -5.51 0.30
CA PHE A 64 -0.17 -5.48 0.55
C PHE A 64 0.20 -6.11 1.88
N TYR A 65 -0.61 -5.87 2.90
CA TYR A 65 -0.43 -6.47 4.21
C TYR A 65 -0.50 -7.99 4.14
N TYR A 66 -1.51 -8.54 3.46
CA TYR A 66 -1.67 -9.98 3.32
C TYR A 66 -0.58 -10.60 2.44
N ALA A 67 -0.16 -9.91 1.36
CA ALA A 67 0.93 -10.40 0.52
C ALA A 67 2.26 -10.47 1.29
N ALA A 68 2.58 -9.44 2.06
CA ALA A 68 3.78 -9.43 2.90
C ALA A 68 3.71 -10.49 4.01
N LEU A 69 2.56 -10.63 4.68
CA LEU A 69 2.37 -11.64 5.72
C LEU A 69 2.49 -13.06 5.16
N LEU A 70 1.85 -13.34 4.02
CA LEU A 70 1.95 -14.64 3.36
C LEU A 70 3.40 -14.98 3.01
N PHE A 71 4.13 -14.01 2.44
CA PHE A 71 5.54 -14.19 2.13
C PHE A 71 6.37 -14.49 3.39
N LEU A 72 6.18 -13.71 4.46
CA LEU A 72 6.90 -13.91 5.72
C LEU A 72 6.68 -15.31 6.32
N ILE A 73 5.44 -15.81 6.25
CA ILE A 73 5.11 -17.16 6.74
C ILE A 73 5.80 -18.23 5.87
N VAL A 74 5.68 -18.12 4.55
CA VAL A 74 6.25 -19.11 3.61
C VAL A 74 7.78 -19.13 3.71
N ASP A 75 8.42 -17.97 3.76
CA ASP A 75 9.89 -17.86 3.88
C ASP A 75 10.37 -18.37 5.24
N ALA A 76 9.68 -18.05 6.33
CA ALA A 76 10.01 -18.58 7.66
C ALA A 76 9.93 -20.11 7.72
N LEU A 77 8.88 -20.70 7.13
CA LEU A 77 8.75 -22.15 7.04
C LEU A 77 9.87 -22.76 6.21
N PHE A 78 10.22 -22.13 5.09
CA PHE A 78 11.33 -22.57 4.25
C PHE A 78 12.65 -22.55 5.02
N ILE A 79 12.95 -21.48 5.76
CA ILE A 79 14.16 -21.35 6.59
C ILE A 79 14.15 -22.43 7.68
N LEU A 80 13.06 -22.58 8.44
CA LEU A 80 12.98 -23.53 9.56
C LEU A 80 13.17 -24.99 9.09
N ILE A 81 12.47 -25.39 8.02
CA ILE A 81 12.58 -26.74 7.48
C ILE A 81 14.00 -26.97 6.92
N GLY A 82 14.54 -26.00 6.19
CA GLY A 82 15.87 -26.11 5.63
C GLY A 82 16.95 -26.19 6.69
N VAL A 83 16.90 -25.35 7.72
CA VAL A 83 17.82 -25.38 8.87
C VAL A 83 17.74 -26.72 9.59
N TYR A 84 16.53 -27.26 9.79
CA TYR A 84 16.35 -28.57 10.40
C TYR A 84 17.02 -29.70 9.59
N ILE A 85 16.83 -29.69 8.27
CA ILE A 85 17.44 -30.69 7.37
C ILE A 85 18.96 -30.60 7.42
N GLU A 86 19.53 -29.39 7.35
CA GLU A 86 20.99 -29.22 7.44
C GLU A 86 21.51 -29.59 8.83
N TYR A 87 20.80 -29.27 9.90
CA TYR A 87 21.13 -29.66 11.26
C TYR A 87 21.28 -31.20 11.39
N VAL A 88 20.29 -31.95 10.87
CA VAL A 88 20.34 -33.42 10.92
C VAL A 88 21.53 -34.00 10.15
N LYS A 89 21.85 -33.43 8.98
CA LYS A 89 23.00 -33.85 8.17
C LYS A 89 24.35 -33.55 8.86
N GLU A 90 24.45 -32.36 9.45
CA GLU A 90 25.71 -31.94 10.09
C GLU A 90 25.95 -32.61 11.44
N MET A 91 24.91 -33.07 12.13
CA MET A 91 25.05 -33.85 13.36
C MET A 91 25.87 -35.16 13.09
N ASP A 92 25.54 -35.89 12.02
CA ASP A 92 26.27 -37.09 11.63
C ASP A 92 27.71 -36.78 11.26
N PHE A 93 27.98 -35.60 10.68
CA PHE A 93 29.31 -35.13 10.33
C PHE A 93 30.12 -34.75 11.59
N MET A 94 29.50 -34.03 12.54
CA MET A 94 30.18 -33.57 13.78
C MET A 94 30.53 -34.74 14.71
N GLU A 95 29.70 -35.76 14.82
CA GLU A 95 30.05 -36.98 15.57
C GLU A 95 31.33 -37.65 15.02
N LYS A 96 31.56 -37.50 13.71
CA LYS A 96 32.66 -38.11 12.99
C LYS A 96 33.95 -37.27 12.98
N TYR A 97 33.84 -35.94 13.15
CA TYR A 97 34.92 -34.98 13.01
C TYR A 97 34.89 -33.90 14.12
N SER A 98 35.10 -34.33 15.39
CA SER A 98 35.00 -33.48 16.59
C SER A 98 35.98 -32.30 16.66
N ASP A 99 37.04 -32.30 15.85
CA ASP A 99 38.15 -31.32 15.93
C ASP A 99 38.04 -30.17 14.91
N PHE A 100 36.88 -29.94 14.32
CA PHE A 100 36.74 -28.89 13.31
C PHE A 100 36.67 -27.49 13.94
N PRO A 101 37.44 -26.50 13.48
CA PRO A 101 37.54 -25.18 14.12
C PRO A 101 36.34 -24.23 13.81
N ILE A 102 35.35 -24.67 13.00
CA ILE A 102 34.24 -23.85 12.60
C ILE A 102 33.04 -24.10 13.52
N SER A 103 32.39 -23.00 13.98
CA SER A 103 31.20 -23.12 14.79
C SER A 103 30.10 -23.88 14.02
N PRO A 104 29.53 -24.95 14.60
CA PRO A 104 28.45 -25.73 14.00
C PRO A 104 27.25 -24.87 13.56
N VAL A 105 26.94 -23.85 14.36
CA VAL A 105 25.83 -22.91 14.07
C VAL A 105 26.09 -22.11 12.79
N LEU A 106 27.31 -21.65 12.57
CA LEU A 106 27.67 -20.92 11.35
C LEU A 106 27.59 -21.82 10.11
N LEU A 107 27.97 -23.07 10.22
CA LEU A 107 27.94 -24.03 9.13
C LEU A 107 26.49 -24.33 8.70
N ILE A 108 25.60 -24.52 9.67
CA ILE A 108 24.18 -24.79 9.45
C ILE A 108 23.44 -23.56 8.89
N LEU A 109 23.74 -22.35 9.39
CA LEU A 109 23.03 -21.13 9.00
C LEU A 109 23.57 -20.50 7.72
N SER A 110 24.84 -20.75 7.34
CA SER A 110 25.45 -20.11 6.17
C SER A 110 24.63 -20.23 4.86
N PRO A 111 24.04 -21.40 4.52
CA PRO A 111 23.18 -21.52 3.32
C PRO A 111 21.90 -20.69 3.36
N PHE A 112 21.47 -20.29 4.57
CA PHE A 112 20.20 -19.55 4.78
C PHE A 112 20.38 -18.05 5.01
N MET A 113 21.60 -17.52 4.94
CA MET A 113 21.86 -16.09 5.15
C MET A 113 21.08 -15.20 4.19
N ILE A 114 20.95 -15.60 2.91
CA ILE A 114 20.16 -14.83 1.92
C ILE A 114 18.67 -14.89 2.21
N PRO A 115 18.01 -16.05 2.41
CA PRO A 115 16.63 -16.13 2.87
C PRO A 115 16.38 -15.33 4.15
N ILE A 116 17.22 -15.43 5.18
CA ILE A 116 17.10 -14.69 6.43
C ILE A 116 17.15 -13.16 6.17
N THR A 117 18.11 -12.72 5.36
CA THR A 117 18.22 -11.29 4.99
C THR A 117 16.98 -10.81 4.26
N LEU A 118 16.46 -11.60 3.31
CA LEU A 118 15.24 -11.27 2.58
C LEU A 118 14.03 -11.21 3.52
N TRP A 119 13.92 -12.15 4.47
CA TRP A 119 12.89 -12.12 5.50
C TRP A 119 12.94 -10.84 6.34
N CYS A 120 14.13 -10.42 6.78
CA CYS A 120 14.32 -9.18 7.52
C CYS A 120 13.91 -7.93 6.71
N ILE A 121 14.25 -7.91 5.41
CA ILE A 121 13.83 -6.81 4.51
C ILE A 121 12.33 -6.76 4.39
N VAL A 122 11.67 -7.90 4.12
CA VAL A 122 10.20 -7.94 3.97
C VAL A 122 9.49 -7.63 5.29
N PHE A 123 10.02 -8.09 6.42
CA PHE A 123 9.52 -7.73 7.74
C PHE A 123 9.60 -6.22 8.00
N SER A 124 10.72 -5.59 7.61
CA SER A 124 10.87 -4.13 7.69
C SER A 124 9.85 -3.40 6.81
N LEU A 125 9.61 -3.89 5.58
CA LEU A 125 8.57 -3.35 4.69
C LEU A 125 7.17 -3.52 5.30
N PHE A 126 6.89 -4.65 5.93
CA PHE A 126 5.63 -4.89 6.64
C PHE A 126 5.40 -3.87 7.76
N LEU A 127 6.44 -3.57 8.55
CA LEU A 127 6.37 -2.51 9.57
C LEU A 127 6.11 -1.13 8.93
N ILE A 128 6.77 -0.81 7.81
CA ILE A 128 6.55 0.44 7.08
C ILE A 128 5.08 0.55 6.62
N ILE A 129 4.49 -0.52 6.10
CA ILE A 129 3.07 -0.56 5.70
C ILE A 129 2.17 -0.25 6.90
N PHE A 130 2.47 -0.81 8.06
CA PHE A 130 1.74 -0.55 9.30
C PHE A 130 1.81 0.94 9.71
N PHE A 131 2.99 1.57 9.63
CA PHE A 131 3.15 3.00 9.92
C PHE A 131 2.44 3.89 8.88
N ILE A 132 2.47 3.50 7.61
CA ILE A 132 1.72 4.21 6.54
C ILE A 132 0.22 4.20 6.86
N LYS A 133 -0.35 3.02 7.22
CA LYS A 133 -1.75 2.90 7.63
C LYS A 133 -2.09 3.85 8.77
N LYS A 134 -1.28 3.85 9.84
CA LYS A 134 -1.48 4.73 10.99
C LYS A 134 -1.46 6.21 10.59
N ARG A 135 -0.53 6.59 9.68
CA ARG A 135 -0.42 7.96 9.17
C ARG A 135 -1.62 8.37 8.33
N GLU A 136 -2.11 7.50 7.45
CA GLU A 136 -3.29 7.79 6.61
C GLU A 136 -4.55 7.94 7.46
N ASN A 137 -4.77 7.07 8.44
CA ASN A 137 -5.88 7.20 9.38
C ASN A 137 -5.82 8.50 10.19
N LYS A 138 -4.62 8.91 10.65
CA LYS A 138 -4.43 10.18 11.33
C LYS A 138 -4.82 11.37 10.46
N LYS A 139 -4.43 11.37 9.17
CA LYS A 139 -4.82 12.42 8.22
C LYS A 139 -6.34 12.53 8.06
N ILE A 140 -7.03 11.39 7.89
CA ILE A 140 -8.49 11.37 7.80
C ILE A 140 -9.10 11.99 9.06
N SER A 141 -8.67 11.55 10.25
CA SER A 141 -9.15 12.10 11.53
C SER A 141 -8.93 13.61 11.63
N GLU A 142 -7.77 14.10 11.21
CA GLU A 142 -7.46 15.51 11.22
C GLU A 142 -8.34 16.31 10.24
N ILE A 143 -8.66 15.76 9.06
CA ILE A 143 -9.59 16.39 8.11
C ILE A 143 -10.99 16.46 8.74
N PHE A 144 -11.47 15.34 9.29
CA PHE A 144 -12.80 15.26 9.90
C PHE A 144 -12.96 16.15 11.12
N ASN A 145 -11.93 16.31 11.96
CA ASN A 145 -11.93 17.23 13.10
C ASN A 145 -12.07 18.71 12.69
N LYS A 146 -11.74 19.04 11.42
CA LYS A 146 -11.83 20.40 10.88
C LYS A 146 -13.08 20.66 10.07
N LEU A 147 -13.79 19.60 9.66
CA LEU A 147 -15.08 19.73 9.02
C LEU A 147 -16.10 20.25 10.03
N ASN A 148 -17.02 21.09 9.57
CA ASN A 148 -18.15 21.49 10.39
C ASN A 148 -19.01 20.27 10.74
N LYS A 149 -19.58 20.23 11.92
CA LYS A 149 -20.44 19.11 12.34
C LYS A 149 -21.59 18.82 11.37
N LYS A 150 -22.09 19.87 10.67
CA LYS A 150 -23.13 19.74 9.65
C LYS A 150 -22.66 19.07 8.36
N ASP A 151 -21.35 19.17 8.05
CA ASP A 151 -20.79 18.60 6.82
C ASP A 151 -20.42 17.11 6.98
N LEU A 152 -20.27 16.61 8.22
CA LEU A 152 -19.86 15.22 8.48
C LEU A 152 -20.81 14.17 7.84
N PRO A 153 -22.13 14.20 8.04
CA PRO A 153 -23.03 13.26 7.37
C PRO A 153 -23.02 13.43 5.85
N ILE A 154 -22.92 14.70 5.38
CA ILE A 154 -22.93 15.05 3.97
C ILE A 154 -21.73 14.46 3.23
N THR A 155 -20.57 14.30 3.89
CA THR A 155 -19.39 13.69 3.23
C THR A 155 -19.66 12.28 2.74
N LYS A 156 -20.31 11.47 3.56
CA LYS A 156 -20.63 10.08 3.24
C LYS A 156 -21.73 10.00 2.18
N GLU A 157 -22.76 10.84 2.32
CA GLU A 157 -23.85 10.95 1.35
C GLU A 157 -23.30 11.37 -0.03
N ASP A 158 -22.44 12.39 -0.09
CA ASP A 158 -21.82 12.87 -1.32
C ASP A 158 -20.92 11.80 -1.95
N PHE A 159 -20.26 10.98 -1.13
CA PHE A 159 -19.48 9.83 -1.61
C PHE A 159 -20.34 8.81 -2.34
N PHE A 160 -21.53 8.47 -1.83
CA PHE A 160 -22.40 7.49 -2.45
C PHE A 160 -23.18 8.05 -3.64
N ASN A 161 -23.59 9.30 -3.58
CA ASN A 161 -24.44 9.94 -4.61
C ASN A 161 -23.64 10.40 -5.85
N SER A 162 -22.33 10.28 -5.86
CA SER A 162 -21.51 10.68 -6.99
C SER A 162 -21.07 9.49 -7.84
N ASP A 163 -21.21 9.60 -9.16
CA ASP A 163 -20.79 8.59 -10.13
C ASP A 163 -19.53 8.99 -10.91
N ARG A 164 -19.02 10.22 -10.68
CA ARG A 164 -17.85 10.70 -11.42
C ARG A 164 -16.54 10.18 -10.85
N ILE A 165 -15.98 9.17 -11.51
CA ILE A 165 -14.70 8.55 -11.14
C ILE A 165 -13.66 8.85 -12.21
N ILE A 166 -12.58 9.51 -11.82
CA ILE A 166 -11.40 9.74 -12.65
C ILE A 166 -10.43 8.58 -12.44
N LYS A 167 -10.23 7.79 -13.49
CA LYS A 167 -9.29 6.67 -13.48
C LYS A 167 -7.86 7.19 -13.45
N ASN A 168 -7.06 6.67 -12.55
CA ASN A 168 -5.66 7.01 -12.39
C ASN A 168 -4.79 5.76 -12.59
N GLY A 169 -3.92 5.80 -13.59
CA GLY A 169 -2.98 4.70 -13.88
C GLY A 169 -1.69 4.77 -13.06
N ALA A 170 -1.45 5.85 -12.31
CA ALA A 170 -0.27 6.00 -11.49
C ALA A 170 -0.21 4.88 -10.42
N LEU A 171 0.91 4.16 -10.36
CA LEU A 171 1.09 2.98 -9.52
C LEU A 171 0.82 3.25 -8.03
N MET A 172 1.17 4.46 -7.56
CA MET A 172 1.12 4.82 -6.15
C MET A 172 -0.23 5.42 -5.71
N ASN A 173 -1.08 5.85 -6.65
CA ASN A 173 -2.34 6.51 -6.35
C ASN A 173 -3.53 5.73 -6.93
N GLY A 174 -4.62 5.68 -6.15
CA GLY A 174 -5.87 5.11 -6.62
C GLY A 174 -6.66 6.06 -7.52
N ASP A 175 -7.74 5.56 -8.07
CA ASP A 175 -8.75 6.37 -8.76
C ASP A 175 -9.32 7.43 -7.80
N ILE A 176 -9.81 8.55 -8.37
CA ILE A 176 -10.34 9.67 -7.61
C ILE A 176 -11.84 9.77 -7.89
N LYS A 177 -12.64 9.98 -6.85
CA LYS A 177 -14.07 10.23 -6.97
C LYS A 177 -14.37 11.70 -6.72
N LEU A 178 -15.12 12.32 -7.63
CA LEU A 178 -15.53 13.71 -7.56
C LEU A 178 -17.00 13.77 -7.15
N GLY A 179 -17.26 14.18 -5.91
CA GLY A 179 -18.58 14.43 -5.41
C GLY A 179 -19.15 15.79 -5.82
N ASN A 180 -20.28 16.15 -5.26
CA ASN A 180 -20.86 17.48 -5.45
C ASN A 180 -20.14 18.56 -4.63
N ARG A 181 -19.62 18.18 -3.46
CA ARG A 181 -18.97 19.08 -2.49
C ARG A 181 -17.57 18.68 -2.14
N PHE A 182 -17.18 17.40 -2.36
CA PHE A 182 -15.93 16.83 -1.91
C PHE A 182 -15.21 16.07 -3.03
N LEU A 183 -13.89 16.14 -2.99
CA LEU A 183 -13.02 15.19 -3.68
C LEU A 183 -12.66 14.06 -2.73
N PHE A 184 -12.73 12.82 -3.22
CA PHE A 184 -12.38 11.62 -2.48
C PHE A 184 -11.21 10.90 -3.16
N SER A 185 -10.13 10.72 -2.42
CA SER A 185 -9.03 9.82 -2.77
C SER A 185 -8.89 8.79 -1.65
N ILE A 186 -8.84 7.50 -2.02
CA ILE A 186 -8.76 6.43 -1.02
C ILE A 186 -7.31 6.16 -0.65
N TYR A 187 -6.40 6.35 -1.61
CA TYR A 187 -4.97 6.22 -1.37
C TYR A 187 -4.16 7.15 -2.31
N PRO A 188 -3.38 8.08 -1.76
CA PRO A 188 -3.41 8.51 -0.35
C PRO A 188 -4.81 8.97 0.06
N ALA A 189 -5.14 8.78 1.35
CA ALA A 189 -6.49 9.03 1.84
C ALA A 189 -6.73 10.54 2.02
N TYR A 190 -7.63 11.08 1.20
CA TYR A 190 -8.06 12.48 1.26
C TYR A 190 -9.56 12.61 1.09
N VAL A 191 -10.16 13.48 1.89
CA VAL A 191 -11.53 13.97 1.76
C VAL A 191 -11.43 15.50 1.74
N ILE A 192 -11.49 16.11 0.56
CA ILE A 192 -11.19 17.52 0.37
C ILE A 192 -12.48 18.27 0.01
N PRO A 193 -13.01 19.13 0.90
CA PRO A 193 -14.11 20.01 0.55
C PRO A 193 -13.68 21.02 -0.52
N TYR A 194 -14.47 21.23 -1.54
CA TYR A 194 -14.16 22.23 -2.58
C TYR A 194 -14.08 23.64 -2.02
N SER A 195 -14.87 23.95 -0.99
CA SER A 195 -14.83 25.25 -0.29
C SER A 195 -13.50 25.57 0.39
N TRP A 196 -12.64 24.57 0.60
CA TRP A 196 -11.30 24.80 1.15
C TRP A 196 -10.27 25.08 0.05
N VAL A 197 -10.54 24.73 -1.19
CA VAL A 197 -9.60 24.86 -2.29
C VAL A 197 -9.62 26.27 -2.85
N LYS A 198 -8.48 26.97 -2.77
CA LYS A 198 -8.29 28.28 -3.37
C LYS A 198 -7.83 28.19 -4.82
N ASP A 199 -6.89 27.28 -5.07
CA ASP A 199 -6.32 27.06 -6.40
C ASP A 199 -5.71 25.64 -6.47
N ILE A 200 -5.50 25.16 -7.69
CA ILE A 200 -4.85 23.88 -7.97
C ILE A 200 -3.74 24.12 -8.99
N LYS A 201 -2.48 23.89 -8.58
CA LYS A 201 -1.33 23.91 -9.49
C LYS A 201 -1.08 22.52 -10.04
N ILE A 202 -0.86 22.44 -11.33
CA ILE A 202 -0.48 21.20 -12.03
C ILE A 202 0.99 21.29 -12.37
N ASP A 203 1.81 20.43 -11.79
CA ASP A 203 3.22 20.33 -12.09
C ASP A 203 3.48 19.05 -12.86
N ARG A 204 4.18 19.16 -13.99
CA ARG A 204 4.63 18.01 -14.78
C ARG A 204 5.95 17.50 -14.24
N ILE A 205 6.00 16.19 -13.94
CA ILE A 205 7.21 15.48 -13.51
C ILE A 205 7.61 14.54 -14.65
N SER A 206 8.73 14.85 -15.29
CA SER A 206 9.29 14.01 -16.36
C SER A 206 9.99 12.80 -15.77
N LEU A 207 9.63 11.61 -16.27
CA LEU A 207 10.25 10.33 -15.94
C LEU A 207 10.94 9.78 -17.18
N ARG A 208 11.84 8.80 -17.00
CA ARG A 208 12.55 8.15 -18.12
C ARG A 208 11.60 7.58 -19.19
N ASN A 209 10.42 7.09 -18.78
CA ASN A 209 9.44 6.42 -19.65
C ASN A 209 8.09 7.16 -19.71
N GLY A 210 8.08 8.48 -19.57
CA GLY A 210 6.85 9.27 -19.66
C GLY A 210 6.79 10.45 -18.71
N SER A 211 5.59 10.91 -18.41
CA SER A 211 5.36 12.01 -17.47
C SER A 211 4.26 11.64 -16.47
N ILE A 212 4.39 12.12 -15.24
CA ILE A 212 3.36 12.09 -14.22
C ILE A 212 3.03 13.54 -13.88
N TYR A 213 1.76 13.81 -13.59
CA TYR A 213 1.27 15.13 -13.23
C TYR A 213 0.95 15.19 -11.75
N SER A 214 1.43 16.21 -11.07
CA SER A 214 1.18 16.45 -9.65
C SER A 214 0.14 17.55 -9.49
N LEU A 215 -1.01 17.22 -8.92
CA LEU A 215 -2.01 18.18 -8.49
C LEU A 215 -1.65 18.68 -7.10
N ASN A 216 -1.21 19.93 -6.99
CA ASN A 216 -0.93 20.58 -5.73
C ASN A 216 -2.08 21.50 -5.36
N PHE A 217 -2.85 21.12 -4.33
CA PHE A 217 -4.01 21.86 -3.86
C PHE A 217 -3.54 22.98 -2.91
N ILE A 218 -3.87 24.23 -3.25
CA ILE A 218 -3.67 25.38 -2.38
C ILE A 218 -4.95 25.54 -1.55
N ILE A 219 -4.86 25.26 -0.25
CA ILE A 219 -5.99 25.25 0.66
C ILE A 219 -5.95 26.47 1.57
N ASN A 220 -7.09 27.13 1.77
CA ASN A 220 -7.25 28.33 2.62
C ASN A 220 -7.01 28.10 4.12
N ARG A 221 -6.79 26.86 4.55
CA ARG A 221 -6.53 26.51 5.96
C ARG A 221 -5.09 26.04 6.15
N PRO A 222 -4.44 26.36 7.26
CA PRO A 222 -2.99 26.18 7.48
C PRO A 222 -2.58 24.70 7.68
N PHE A 223 -3.11 23.73 6.92
CA PHE A 223 -2.91 22.35 7.34
C PHE A 223 -2.30 21.40 6.35
N TYR A 224 -2.44 21.59 5.03
CA TYR A 224 -1.95 20.59 4.09
C TYR A 224 -1.51 21.19 2.76
N SER A 225 -0.31 20.85 2.34
CA SER A 225 -0.08 20.69 0.91
C SER A 225 -0.64 19.31 0.52
N VAL A 226 -1.83 19.27 -0.01
CA VAL A 226 -2.37 18.05 -0.60
C VAL A 226 -1.76 17.90 -1.97
N ARG A 227 -1.06 16.79 -2.18
CA ARG A 227 -0.49 16.43 -3.46
C ARG A 227 -1.04 15.11 -3.93
N ILE A 228 -1.63 15.08 -5.12
CA ILE A 228 -2.14 13.87 -5.76
C ILE A 228 -1.43 13.72 -7.11
N PHE A 229 -0.88 12.54 -7.36
CA PHE A 229 -0.22 12.25 -8.64
C PHE A 229 -1.20 11.58 -9.59
N ILE A 230 -1.18 12.00 -10.86
CA ILE A 230 -2.06 11.53 -11.94
C ILE A 230 -1.22 11.19 -13.15
N ASP A 231 -1.58 10.12 -13.84
CA ASP A 231 -0.86 9.62 -15.00
C ASP A 231 -1.07 10.46 -16.28
N LYS A 232 -2.22 11.17 -16.39
CA LYS A 232 -2.61 11.90 -17.59
C LYS A 232 -2.89 13.38 -17.30
N GLU A 233 -2.34 14.25 -18.14
CA GLU A 233 -2.56 15.70 -18.09
C GLU A 233 -4.05 16.05 -18.18
N LYS A 234 -4.74 15.46 -19.18
CA LYS A 234 -6.16 15.66 -19.38
C LYS A 234 -7.00 15.36 -18.11
N SER A 235 -6.65 14.31 -17.39
CA SER A 235 -7.33 13.96 -16.13
C SER A 235 -7.02 14.96 -15.02
N ALA A 236 -5.79 15.47 -14.97
CA ALA A 236 -5.40 16.52 -14.02
C ALA A 236 -6.15 17.84 -14.28
N GLU A 237 -6.24 18.26 -15.53
CA GLU A 237 -6.99 19.44 -15.95
C GLU A 237 -8.50 19.27 -15.70
N GLU A 238 -9.04 18.09 -15.99
CA GLU A 238 -10.44 17.77 -15.71
C GLU A 238 -10.78 17.95 -14.23
N ILE A 239 -9.96 17.44 -13.32
CA ILE A 239 -10.14 17.59 -11.89
C ILE A 239 -10.06 19.06 -11.49
N LYS A 240 -9.02 19.78 -11.94
CA LYS A 240 -8.84 21.20 -11.66
C LYS A 240 -10.05 22.02 -12.10
N ASN A 241 -10.47 21.86 -13.36
CA ASN A 241 -11.58 22.62 -13.93
C ASN A 241 -12.92 22.29 -13.27
N PHE A 242 -13.11 21.03 -12.84
CA PHE A 242 -14.33 20.64 -12.14
C PHE A 242 -14.41 21.29 -10.76
N ILE A 243 -13.32 21.28 -10.00
CA ILE A 243 -13.30 21.81 -8.63
C ILE A 243 -13.39 23.33 -8.61
N LEU A 244 -12.66 24.03 -9.49
CA LEU A 244 -12.64 25.49 -9.52
C LEU A 244 -13.94 26.12 -10.10
N LYS A 245 -14.83 25.31 -10.71
CA LYS A 245 -16.16 25.75 -11.16
C LYS A 245 -17.25 25.60 -10.09
N LYS A 246 -16.96 24.95 -8.97
CA LYS A 246 -17.87 24.71 -7.84
C LYS A 246 -17.72 25.76 -6.74
#